data_a6549683524f4d303fe1f54376562e65
#
_entry.id   a6549683524f4d303fe1f54376562e65
#
_cell.length_a   1.000
_cell.length_b   1.000
_cell.length_c   1.000
_cell.angle_alpha   90.00
_cell.angle_beta   90.00
_cell.angle_gamma   90.00
#
_symmetry.space_group_name_H-M   'P 1'
#
loop_
_entity.id
_entity.type
_entity.pdbx_description
1 polymer ?
#
loop_
_entity_poly.entity_id
_entity_poly.type
_entity_poly.pdbx_seq_one_letter_code
_entity_poly.pdbx_strand_id
1 'polypeptide(L)'
;MDIIDIILSRAKSFTGETKALTEQAKAAMSDANEIVERLEAIQQDATEASESAIAAAETFENMISFEDTSTAAAKELQTTITKGEDVNTYTVEKNYTSIGENEDGSMTQKAIKQYVSSVKEELEEEMANTGTNLGQDNAGTVVVVGPDGTIAAGDTTEQQIIEALIKSGSYTAKNGVGIEIDYENKSTVRTQEAKNKVAGVDFDAYSMYGGRMRCNVADNGVILSFYGDNSYRDDGSNGQVMVYQPKFYYQRIPMKTTDLSNGAIIKKESIIISATPQAGFKLHPLFKTASGEELNYVLLPAYDGGIYDTSESTYKESDTRGIDFTEDVLSSVAGVKPVSGVNNALTIDKAEQLANNRGEGWHITNMAAESAIQMLEMIEFGTMNLQANFEFGFTNIADVTGANKAATTGSTASLGNVSGYATTTVCDGTSYSNAGYRAISYRGMENPWGNILHMVGGANVVGEGNSSNIRLYICKNFNYNVATTTNDYKYIGFPLASNSNWISGMGYGDAELDWVFAPAEASNANSALPVGDYYWSAGSLNGINIVTMGGVWSHREYAGPFSFGSDNKITSAYRGVGAKLMFIPSKNSIYEANYSNWLRRTGG
;
A
#
# COMPACT_ATOMS: atom_id res chain seq x y z
N MET A 1 2.25 19.80 30.84
CA MET A 1 2.53 18.44 30.34
C MET A 1 3.82 18.56 29.59
N ASP A 2 4.85 17.87 30.06
CA ASP A 2 6.19 17.90 29.47
C ASP A 2 6.14 17.33 28.05
N ILE A 3 6.88 17.91 27.12
CA ILE A 3 7.04 17.35 25.75
C ILE A 3 7.48 15.90 25.83
N ILE A 4 8.30 15.57 26.82
CA ILE A 4 8.71 14.20 27.15
C ILE A 4 7.51 13.36 27.56
N ASP A 5 6.54 13.89 28.30
CA ASP A 5 5.31 13.18 28.67
C ASP A 5 4.38 12.94 27.48
N ILE A 6 4.37 13.81 26.50
CA ILE A 6 3.63 13.61 25.24
C ILE A 6 4.31 12.52 24.39
N ILE A 7 5.64 12.55 24.33
CA ILE A 7 6.43 11.51 23.66
C ILE A 7 6.29 10.16 24.37
N LEU A 8 6.32 10.16 25.69
CA LEU A 8 6.13 8.95 26.51
C LEU A 8 4.68 8.44 26.51
N SER A 9 3.69 9.33 26.41
CA SER A 9 2.27 8.95 26.28
C SER A 9 1.96 8.31 24.92
N ARG A 10 2.57 8.79 23.84
CA ARG A 10 2.49 8.14 22.52
C ARG A 10 3.31 6.84 22.46
N ALA A 11 4.46 6.80 23.13
CA ALA A 11 5.26 5.58 23.27
C ALA A 11 4.55 4.49 24.12
N LYS A 12 3.73 4.85 25.07
CA LYS A 12 2.91 3.89 25.86
C LYS A 12 1.80 3.21 25.07
N SER A 13 1.54 3.66 23.85
CA SER A 13 0.55 3.04 22.94
C SER A 13 1.11 1.89 22.10
N PHE A 14 2.41 1.67 22.15
CA PHE A 14 3.08 0.53 21.50
C PHE A 14 3.49 -0.49 22.56
N THR A 15 3.15 -1.74 22.37
CA THR A 15 3.29 -2.88 23.27
C THR A 15 4.75 -3.30 23.58
N GLY A 16 4.95 -4.33 24.32
CA GLY A 16 6.19 -4.99 24.78
C GLY A 16 7.56 -4.40 24.39
N GLU A 17 7.76 -4.05 23.12
CA GLU A 17 8.95 -3.34 22.64
C GLU A 17 9.05 -1.90 23.16
N THR A 18 7.91 -1.27 23.47
CA THR A 18 7.89 0.07 24.04
C THR A 18 8.44 0.13 25.45
N LYS A 19 8.36 -0.97 26.19
CA LYS A 19 8.96 -1.03 27.53
C LYS A 19 10.49 -1.10 27.43
N ALA A 20 11.00 -1.83 26.45
CA ALA A 20 12.44 -1.88 26.15
C ALA A 20 12.92 -0.54 25.59
N LEU A 21 12.15 0.11 24.70
CA LEU A 21 12.41 1.45 24.18
C LEU A 21 12.29 2.54 25.24
N THR A 22 11.39 2.40 26.23
CA THR A 22 11.27 3.34 27.35
C THR A 22 12.44 3.23 28.31
N GLU A 23 12.92 2.03 28.60
CA GLU A 23 14.12 1.83 29.44
C GLU A 23 15.41 2.23 28.67
N GLN A 24 15.46 1.98 27.37
CA GLN A 24 16.54 2.50 26.52
C GLN A 24 16.49 4.03 26.39
N ALA A 25 15.29 4.65 26.37
CA ALA A 25 15.14 6.12 26.37
C ALA A 25 15.61 6.74 27.66
N LYS A 26 15.41 6.08 28.81
CA LYS A 26 15.95 6.52 30.11
C LYS A 26 17.48 6.39 30.19
N ALA A 27 18.03 5.33 29.63
CA ALA A 27 19.48 5.13 29.57
C ALA A 27 20.16 6.13 28.62
N ALA A 28 19.53 6.47 27.50
CA ALA A 28 20.05 7.42 26.50
C ALA A 28 19.91 8.90 26.90
N MET A 29 19.04 9.22 27.87
CA MET A 29 18.98 10.57 28.45
C MET A 29 20.21 10.88 29.32
N SER A 30 21.05 9.89 29.59
CA SER A 30 22.28 10.07 30.38
C SER A 30 23.53 10.29 29.52
N ASP A 31 23.43 10.15 28.20
CA ASP A 31 24.58 10.27 27.31
C ASP A 31 24.22 11.12 26.07
N ALA A 32 24.86 12.30 25.97
CA ALA A 32 24.53 13.31 24.95
C ALA A 32 24.73 12.79 23.50
N ASN A 33 25.64 11.85 23.26
CA ASN A 33 25.88 11.30 21.93
C ASN A 33 24.77 10.31 21.48
N GLU A 34 24.13 9.62 22.43
CA GLU A 34 22.95 8.79 22.15
C GLU A 34 21.70 9.64 21.86
N ILE A 35 21.63 10.86 22.43
CA ILE A 35 20.52 11.80 22.16
C ILE A 35 20.56 12.29 20.71
N VAL A 36 21.75 12.52 20.16
CA VAL A 36 21.91 12.97 18.75
C VAL A 36 21.52 11.85 17.77
N GLU A 37 21.98 10.63 17.96
CA GLU A 37 21.59 9.49 17.11
C GLU A 37 20.08 9.17 17.19
N ARG A 38 19.44 9.51 18.31
CA ARG A 38 18.00 9.37 18.49
C ARG A 38 17.20 10.57 17.99
N LEU A 39 17.78 11.76 17.99
CA LEU A 39 17.17 12.90 17.30
C LEU A 39 17.08 12.64 15.81
N GLU A 40 18.03 11.91 15.20
CA GLU A 40 17.92 11.44 13.82
C GLU A 40 16.80 10.40 13.62
N ALA A 41 16.58 9.49 14.57
CA ALA A 41 15.47 8.53 14.54
C ALA A 41 14.12 9.18 14.89
N ILE A 42 14.12 10.11 15.85
CA ILE A 42 12.96 10.95 16.22
C ILE A 42 12.71 12.01 15.14
N GLN A 43 13.68 12.40 14.34
CA GLN A 43 13.46 13.30 13.21
C GLN A 43 12.59 12.69 12.12
N GLN A 44 12.57 11.39 12.04
CA GLN A 44 11.65 10.63 11.16
C GLN A 44 10.23 10.55 11.75
N ASP A 45 10.09 10.22 13.04
CA ASP A 45 8.82 10.30 13.76
C ASP A 45 8.40 11.76 14.04
N ALA A 46 9.36 12.68 14.17
CA ALA A 46 9.14 14.09 14.42
C ALA A 46 8.87 14.89 13.15
N THR A 47 8.96 14.33 11.94
CA THR A 47 8.42 15.05 10.78
C THR A 47 6.88 15.08 10.89
N GLU A 48 6.22 13.99 11.25
CA GLU A 48 4.79 14.01 11.54
C GLU A 48 4.46 14.69 12.88
N ALA A 49 5.30 14.51 13.93
CA ALA A 49 5.11 15.21 15.19
C ALA A 49 5.60 16.67 15.11
N SER A 50 6.53 17.03 14.23
CA SER A 50 6.93 18.41 13.97
C SER A 50 5.94 19.13 13.06
N GLU A 51 5.36 18.48 12.08
CA GLU A 51 4.21 19.04 11.34
C GLU A 51 2.99 19.19 12.27
N SER A 52 2.73 18.22 13.15
CA SER A 52 1.71 18.35 14.20
C SER A 52 2.07 19.38 15.27
N ALA A 53 3.36 19.55 15.62
CA ALA A 53 3.81 20.54 16.58
C ALA A 53 3.99 21.93 15.95
N ILE A 54 4.33 22.01 14.67
CA ILE A 54 4.29 23.26 13.87
C ILE A 54 2.84 23.67 13.64
N ALA A 55 1.94 22.76 13.29
CA ALA A 55 0.51 23.03 13.19
C ALA A 55 -0.10 23.37 14.56
N ALA A 56 0.37 22.75 15.64
CA ALA A 56 -0.02 23.12 17.00
C ALA A 56 0.62 24.47 17.44
N ALA A 57 1.83 24.79 17.03
CA ALA A 57 2.48 26.08 17.28
C ALA A 57 1.87 27.21 16.42
N GLU A 58 1.52 26.94 15.16
CA GLU A 58 0.75 27.86 14.31
C GLU A 58 -0.68 28.06 14.83
N THR A 59 -1.33 27.01 15.32
CA THR A 59 -2.63 27.10 15.99
C THR A 59 -2.49 27.85 17.30
N PHE A 60 -1.39 27.72 18.00
CA PHE A 60 -1.07 28.41 19.23
C PHE A 60 -0.68 29.88 18.98
N GLU A 61 0.05 30.19 17.91
CA GLU A 61 0.31 31.57 17.45
C GLU A 61 -0.97 32.27 16.96
N ASN A 62 -1.88 31.54 16.33
CA ASN A 62 -3.17 32.06 15.90
C ASN A 62 -4.19 32.21 17.05
N MET A 63 -4.03 31.47 18.15
CA MET A 63 -4.87 31.59 19.34
C MET A 63 -4.41 32.67 20.31
N ILE A 64 -3.16 33.12 20.24
CA ILE A 64 -2.58 34.14 21.09
C ILE A 64 -1.93 35.18 20.17
N SER A 65 -2.61 36.32 19.99
CA SER A 65 -2.01 37.47 19.31
C SER A 65 -0.85 38.01 20.15
N PHE A 66 0.34 37.51 19.90
CA PHE A 66 1.56 37.90 20.62
C PHE A 66 2.24 39.12 20.02
N GLU A 67 1.60 39.82 19.12
CA GLU A 67 2.32 40.87 18.36
C GLU A 67 2.84 42.02 19.18
N ASP A 68 2.41 42.27 20.42
CA ASP A 68 2.91 43.47 21.11
C ASP A 68 2.89 43.44 22.65
N THR A 69 2.77 42.30 23.27
CA THR A 69 2.74 42.21 24.74
C THR A 69 4.06 41.78 25.35
N SER A 70 5.13 41.86 24.59
CA SER A 70 6.45 41.32 24.96
C SER A 70 7.09 41.92 26.23
N THR A 71 6.57 42.98 26.78
CA THR A 71 7.20 43.64 27.92
C THR A 71 6.41 43.69 29.22
N ALA A 72 5.09 43.65 29.19
CA ALA A 72 4.27 43.76 30.40
C ALA A 72 3.56 42.46 30.80
N ALA A 73 3.10 41.70 29.84
CA ALA A 73 2.35 40.43 30.10
C ALA A 73 3.26 39.26 30.45
N ALA A 74 4.57 39.33 30.17
CA ALA A 74 5.51 38.25 30.47
C ALA A 74 5.72 38.02 31.98
N LYS A 75 5.21 38.91 32.83
CA LYS A 75 5.30 38.73 34.29
C LYS A 75 4.17 37.93 34.90
N GLU A 76 3.06 37.75 34.16
CA GLU A 76 1.92 36.91 34.57
C GLU A 76 1.45 36.09 33.40
N LEU A 77 2.29 35.19 32.92
CA LEU A 77 1.89 34.29 31.85
C LEU A 77 0.96 33.20 32.41
N GLN A 78 -0.32 33.36 32.19
CA GLN A 78 -1.26 32.26 32.34
C GLN A 78 -1.23 31.44 31.06
N THR A 79 -0.67 30.25 31.11
CA THR A 79 -0.70 29.32 30.01
C THR A 79 -1.97 28.47 30.12
N THR A 80 -2.91 28.68 29.24
CA THR A 80 -4.09 27.83 29.11
C THR A 80 -3.78 26.71 28.12
N ILE A 81 -3.69 25.49 28.59
CA ILE A 81 -3.51 24.32 27.76
C ILE A 81 -4.88 23.64 27.61
N THR A 82 -5.38 23.64 26.39
CA THR A 82 -6.63 22.94 26.07
C THR A 82 -6.29 21.56 25.54
N LYS A 83 -6.74 20.52 26.22
CA LYS A 83 -6.62 19.14 25.78
C LYS A 83 -8.02 18.58 25.58
N GLY A 84 -8.49 18.57 24.35
CA GLY A 84 -9.88 18.24 24.06
C GLY A 84 -10.84 19.29 24.64
N GLU A 85 -11.85 18.85 25.40
CA GLU A 85 -12.81 19.75 26.08
C GLU A 85 -12.27 20.26 27.45
N ASP A 86 -11.15 19.74 27.93
CA ASP A 86 -10.55 20.16 29.21
C ASP A 86 -9.64 21.36 29.02
N VAL A 87 -10.04 22.48 29.59
CA VAL A 87 -9.25 23.70 29.64
C VAL A 87 -8.59 23.80 31.00
N ASN A 88 -7.26 23.62 31.06
CA ASN A 88 -6.50 23.82 32.27
C ASN A 88 -5.68 25.12 32.20
N THR A 89 -5.95 26.00 33.12
CA THR A 89 -5.21 27.25 33.25
C THR A 89 -4.14 27.08 34.31
N TYR A 90 -2.89 27.24 33.91
CA TYR A 90 -1.75 27.17 34.82
C TYR A 90 -1.18 28.56 35.02
N THR A 91 -1.07 28.98 36.28
CA THR A 91 -0.33 30.18 36.65
C THR A 91 1.10 29.76 37.00
N VAL A 92 2.05 30.19 36.21
CA VAL A 92 3.47 29.87 36.45
C VAL A 92 4.06 30.97 37.33
N GLU A 93 4.32 30.65 38.58
CA GLU A 93 4.90 31.59 39.55
C GLU A 93 6.40 31.84 39.30
N LYS A 94 7.07 30.98 38.55
CA LYS A 94 8.49 31.11 38.19
C LYS A 94 8.68 31.02 36.69
N ASN A 95 9.42 31.97 36.15
CA ASN A 95 9.86 31.98 34.77
C ASN A 95 11.16 31.18 34.63
N TYR A 96 11.07 29.98 34.10
CA TYR A 96 12.24 29.21 33.72
C TYR A 96 12.71 29.66 32.33
N THR A 97 14.00 29.97 32.25
CA THR A 97 14.66 30.47 31.01
C THR A 97 15.48 29.40 30.32
N SER A 98 15.63 28.22 30.95
CA SER A 98 16.35 27.08 30.39
C SER A 98 15.64 25.77 30.73
N ILE A 99 15.87 24.75 29.92
CA ILE A 99 15.43 23.38 30.13
C ILE A 99 16.54 22.61 30.83
N GLY A 100 16.21 21.81 31.82
CA GLY A 100 17.16 20.89 32.46
C GLY A 100 17.36 21.04 33.95
N GLU A 101 17.02 22.21 34.52
CA GLU A 101 17.18 22.47 35.97
C GLU A 101 15.84 22.63 36.70
N ASN A 102 14.74 22.27 36.07
CA ASN A 102 13.37 22.45 36.59
C ASN A 102 12.91 21.18 37.31
N GLU A 103 13.02 21.13 38.58
CA GLU A 103 12.61 19.97 39.41
C GLU A 103 11.07 19.85 39.55
N ASP A 104 10.34 20.94 39.32
CA ASP A 104 8.87 20.97 39.46
C ASP A 104 8.10 20.64 38.16
N GLY A 105 8.81 20.46 37.05
CA GLY A 105 8.24 20.02 35.77
C GLY A 105 7.39 21.05 35.02
N SER A 106 7.26 22.29 35.51
CA SER A 106 6.51 23.36 34.85
C SER A 106 7.45 24.29 34.07
N MET A 107 7.13 24.53 32.78
CA MET A 107 7.88 25.43 31.92
C MET A 107 6.98 26.51 31.34
N THR A 108 7.50 27.70 31.22
CA THR A 108 6.81 28.78 30.51
C THR A 108 6.85 28.56 29.00
N GLN A 109 5.88 29.11 28.29
CA GLN A 109 5.90 29.15 26.82
C GLN A 109 7.18 29.76 26.28
N LYS A 110 7.69 30.77 26.96
CA LYS A 110 8.93 31.43 26.58
C LYS A 110 10.14 30.49 26.65
N ALA A 111 10.20 29.66 27.71
CA ALA A 111 11.26 28.65 27.85
C ALA A 111 11.14 27.56 26.78
N ILE A 112 9.90 27.11 26.46
CA ILE A 112 9.64 26.16 25.37
C ILE A 112 10.04 26.76 24.01
N LYS A 113 9.64 28.01 23.75
CA LYS A 113 9.98 28.71 22.50
C LYS A 113 11.48 28.93 22.37
N GLN A 114 12.16 29.31 23.46
CA GLN A 114 13.61 29.47 23.48
C GLN A 114 14.35 28.16 23.28
N TYR A 115 13.87 27.08 23.87
CA TYR A 115 14.43 25.74 23.68
C TYR A 115 14.22 25.25 22.22
N VAL A 116 13.04 25.41 21.67
CA VAL A 116 12.77 25.06 20.28
C VAL A 116 13.64 25.90 19.33
N SER A 117 13.84 27.19 19.68
CA SER A 117 14.74 28.05 18.89
C SER A 117 16.21 27.68 19.05
N SER A 118 16.68 27.32 20.27
CA SER A 118 18.05 26.88 20.47
C SER A 118 18.34 25.54 19.82
N VAL A 119 17.42 24.60 19.89
CA VAL A 119 17.54 23.29 19.18
C VAL A 119 17.55 23.50 17.67
N LYS A 120 16.75 24.45 17.18
CA LYS A 120 16.76 24.83 15.77
C LYS A 120 18.09 25.49 15.37
N GLU A 121 18.59 26.41 16.19
CA GLU A 121 19.88 27.08 15.96
C GLU A 121 21.05 26.08 16.07
N GLU A 122 21.04 25.16 17.03
CA GLU A 122 22.03 24.10 17.15
C GLU A 122 21.98 23.14 15.94
N LEU A 123 20.80 22.76 15.48
CA LEU A 123 20.60 21.96 14.25
C LEU A 123 21.06 22.74 13.00
N GLU A 124 20.74 24.02 12.90
CA GLU A 124 21.19 24.88 11.79
C GLU A 124 22.72 25.09 11.84
N GLU A 125 23.33 25.21 13.03
CA GLU A 125 24.77 25.29 13.22
C GLU A 125 25.47 23.95 12.95
N GLU A 126 24.89 22.85 13.36
CA GLU A 126 25.40 21.51 13.07
C GLU A 126 25.24 21.16 11.59
N MET A 127 24.11 21.52 10.96
CA MET A 127 23.91 21.44 9.53
C MET A 127 24.85 22.34 8.76
N ALA A 128 25.15 23.54 9.26
CA ALA A 128 26.16 24.45 8.68
C ALA A 128 27.59 23.92 8.85
N ASN A 129 27.90 23.30 9.98
CA ASN A 129 29.20 22.67 10.26
C ASN A 129 29.38 21.34 9.50
N THR A 130 28.31 20.64 9.18
CA THR A 130 28.30 19.48 8.27
C THR A 130 28.22 19.92 6.81
N GLY A 131 28.05 21.23 6.56
CA GLY A 131 27.98 21.82 5.23
C GLY A 131 26.68 21.60 4.49
N THR A 132 25.60 21.20 5.19
CA THR A 132 24.28 20.97 4.60
C THR A 132 23.34 22.17 4.76
N ASN A 133 23.75 23.35 4.31
CA ASN A 133 22.84 24.50 4.26
C ASN A 133 21.93 24.40 3.02
N LEU A 134 20.91 23.53 3.10
CA LEU A 134 19.85 23.41 2.11
C LEU A 134 18.71 24.34 2.55
N GLY A 135 18.67 25.57 2.02
CA GLY A 135 17.51 26.44 2.17
C GLY A 135 16.22 25.74 1.65
N GLN A 136 15.05 26.23 2.04
CA GLN A 136 13.76 25.70 1.59
C GLN A 136 13.62 25.59 0.06
N ASP A 137 14.33 26.44 -0.68
CA ASP A 137 14.33 26.43 -2.15
C ASP A 137 15.10 25.25 -2.76
N ASN A 138 15.86 24.51 -1.95
CA ASN A 138 16.65 23.35 -2.35
C ASN A 138 16.13 22.03 -1.76
N ALA A 139 14.93 22.03 -1.19
CA ALA A 139 14.32 20.81 -0.65
C ALA A 139 14.24 19.74 -1.74
N GLY A 140 14.81 18.56 -1.47
CA GLY A 140 14.88 17.45 -2.41
C GLY A 140 16.07 17.49 -3.39
N THR A 141 16.98 18.47 -3.28
CA THR A 141 18.25 18.47 -4.03
C THR A 141 19.39 17.93 -3.18
N VAL A 142 20.27 17.20 -3.82
CA VAL A 142 21.43 16.60 -3.13
C VAL A 142 22.56 17.60 -3.01
N VAL A 143 23.21 17.54 -1.87
CA VAL A 143 24.42 18.30 -1.59
C VAL A 143 25.61 17.61 -2.23
N VAL A 144 26.37 18.34 -3.02
CA VAL A 144 27.64 17.87 -3.60
C VAL A 144 28.78 18.45 -2.80
N VAL A 145 29.66 17.61 -2.25
CA VAL A 145 30.88 18.03 -1.59
C VAL A 145 31.98 18.09 -2.65
N GLY A 146 32.46 19.29 -2.90
CA GLY A 146 33.62 19.54 -3.77
C GLY A 146 34.92 18.94 -3.20
N PRO A 147 35.94 18.74 -4.05
CA PRO A 147 37.24 18.23 -3.61
C PRO A 147 37.95 19.12 -2.57
N ASP A 148 37.52 20.36 -2.43
CA ASP A 148 37.99 21.36 -1.49
C ASP A 148 37.16 21.44 -0.19
N GLY A 149 36.18 20.53 -0.05
CA GLY A 149 35.25 20.52 1.08
C GLY A 149 34.10 21.54 0.96
N THR A 150 33.99 22.26 -0.16
CA THR A 150 32.83 23.12 -0.40
C THR A 150 31.57 22.30 -0.66
N ILE A 151 30.47 22.81 -0.17
CA ILE A 151 29.18 22.13 -0.24
C ILE A 151 28.20 23.01 -1.01
N ALA A 152 27.57 22.44 -2.03
CA ALA A 152 26.62 23.14 -2.87
C ALA A 152 25.43 22.22 -3.20
N ALA A 153 24.26 22.82 -3.46
CA ALA A 153 23.14 22.09 -4.04
C ALA A 153 23.54 21.64 -5.45
N GLY A 154 23.41 20.34 -5.71
CA GLY A 154 23.69 19.78 -7.03
C GLY A 154 22.44 19.83 -7.93
N ASP A 155 22.65 19.69 -9.24
CA ASP A 155 21.57 19.57 -10.23
C ASP A 155 20.82 18.22 -10.15
N THR A 156 21.31 17.31 -9.29
CA THR A 156 20.78 15.96 -9.13
C THR A 156 19.91 15.89 -7.89
N THR A 157 18.73 15.32 -8.00
CA THR A 157 17.84 15.13 -6.85
C THR A 157 18.40 14.05 -5.92
N GLU A 158 18.05 14.12 -4.63
CA GLU A 158 18.37 13.08 -3.64
C GLU A 158 17.96 11.68 -4.14
N GLN A 159 16.76 11.57 -4.73
CA GLN A 159 16.26 10.35 -5.33
C GLN A 159 17.21 9.79 -6.40
N GLN A 160 17.73 10.61 -7.30
CA GLN A 160 18.63 10.17 -8.37
C GLN A 160 19.98 9.67 -7.85
N ILE A 161 20.49 10.27 -6.76
CA ILE A 161 21.74 9.79 -6.15
C ILE A 161 21.51 8.50 -5.39
N ILE A 162 20.42 8.37 -4.64
CA ILE A 162 20.05 7.11 -3.96
C ILE A 162 19.94 6.00 -5.00
N GLU A 163 19.26 6.25 -6.12
CA GLU A 163 19.16 5.29 -7.23
C GLU A 163 20.53 4.91 -7.80
N ALA A 164 21.42 5.88 -7.98
CA ALA A 164 22.78 5.65 -8.46
C ALA A 164 23.62 4.86 -7.45
N LEU A 165 23.51 5.17 -6.16
CA LEU A 165 24.22 4.47 -5.08
C LEU A 165 23.72 3.03 -4.91
N ILE A 166 22.42 2.77 -5.05
CA ILE A 166 21.86 1.41 -5.03
C ILE A 166 22.34 0.63 -6.27
N LYS A 167 22.30 1.25 -7.46
CA LYS A 167 22.83 0.66 -8.69
C LYS A 167 24.31 0.27 -8.57
N SER A 168 25.10 1.08 -7.87
CA SER A 168 26.52 0.80 -7.61
C SER A 168 26.76 -0.21 -6.49
N GLY A 169 25.71 -0.59 -5.75
CA GLY A 169 25.83 -1.41 -4.54
C GLY A 169 26.42 -0.69 -3.32
N SER A 170 26.56 0.64 -3.41
CA SER A 170 27.20 1.46 -2.36
C SER A 170 26.22 1.93 -1.29
N TYR A 171 24.92 1.89 -1.57
CA TYR A 171 23.87 2.28 -0.64
C TYR A 171 22.99 1.09 -0.25
N THR A 172 22.68 0.98 1.01
CA THR A 172 21.74 0.00 1.57
C THR A 172 20.68 0.75 2.37
N ALA A 173 19.42 0.69 1.91
CA ALA A 173 18.32 1.29 2.65
C ALA A 173 18.21 0.60 4.02
N LYS A 174 18.11 1.38 5.08
CA LYS A 174 17.90 0.88 6.45
C LYS A 174 16.40 0.67 6.67
N ASN A 175 16.06 -0.29 7.54
CA ASN A 175 14.69 -0.51 8.04
C ASN A 175 13.64 -0.86 6.97
N GLY A 176 14.05 -1.52 5.89
CA GLY A 176 13.15 -2.00 4.87
C GLY A 176 13.36 -3.47 4.53
N VAL A 177 12.39 -4.08 3.89
CA VAL A 177 12.46 -5.42 3.31
C VAL A 177 12.47 -5.33 1.80
N GLY A 178 13.30 -6.12 1.13
CA GLY A 178 13.47 -5.98 -0.31
C GLY A 178 13.75 -7.28 -1.06
N ILE A 179 13.71 -7.14 -2.38
CA ILE A 179 14.06 -8.20 -3.33
C ILE A 179 14.87 -7.60 -4.48
N GLU A 180 15.85 -8.33 -4.95
CA GLU A 180 16.54 -8.11 -6.21
C GLU A 180 16.07 -9.16 -7.20
N ILE A 181 15.74 -8.72 -8.42
CA ILE A 181 15.23 -9.56 -9.50
C ILE A 181 16.18 -9.41 -10.69
N ASP A 182 16.70 -10.52 -11.18
CA ASP A 182 17.55 -10.59 -12.37
C ASP A 182 16.84 -11.42 -13.44
N TYR A 183 16.23 -10.72 -14.40
CA TYR A 183 15.47 -11.34 -15.49
C TYR A 183 16.38 -12.07 -16.49
N GLU A 184 17.62 -11.63 -16.67
CA GLU A 184 18.57 -12.29 -17.57
C GLU A 184 19.08 -13.61 -16.98
N ASN A 185 19.47 -13.60 -15.70
CA ASN A 185 19.98 -14.80 -15.02
C ASN A 185 18.85 -15.61 -14.37
N LYS A 186 17.59 -15.17 -14.50
CA LYS A 186 16.39 -15.85 -13.99
C LYS A 186 16.46 -16.14 -12.49
N SER A 187 16.93 -15.18 -11.73
CA SER A 187 17.14 -15.33 -10.29
C SER A 187 16.50 -14.19 -9.51
N THR A 188 16.13 -14.52 -8.29
CA THR A 188 15.61 -13.57 -7.31
C THR A 188 16.31 -13.78 -5.97
N VAL A 189 16.60 -12.69 -5.26
CA VAL A 189 17.26 -12.74 -3.96
C VAL A 189 16.60 -11.71 -3.03
N ARG A 190 16.18 -12.15 -1.85
CA ARG A 190 15.75 -11.21 -0.80
C ARG A 190 16.92 -10.35 -0.33
N THR A 191 16.66 -9.07 -0.14
CA THR A 191 17.65 -8.06 0.26
C THR A 191 17.19 -7.35 1.53
N GLN A 192 18.02 -6.46 2.04
CA GLN A 192 17.75 -5.70 3.24
C GLN A 192 17.44 -6.63 4.43
N GLU A 193 16.49 -6.24 5.27
CA GLU A 193 16.08 -7.06 6.43
C GLU A 193 15.38 -8.37 6.03
N ALA A 194 14.87 -8.49 4.80
CA ALA A 194 14.27 -9.72 4.31
C ALA A 194 15.27 -10.86 4.07
N LYS A 195 16.57 -10.58 3.96
CA LYS A 195 17.62 -11.51 3.51
C LYS A 195 17.64 -12.84 4.25
N ASN A 196 17.41 -12.83 5.56
CA ASN A 196 17.48 -14.03 6.40
C ASN A 196 16.12 -14.38 7.05
N LYS A 197 15.04 -13.77 6.58
CA LYS A 197 13.69 -13.99 7.12
C LYS A 197 13.05 -15.23 6.52
N VAL A 198 12.24 -15.90 7.30
CA VAL A 198 11.35 -16.95 6.82
C VAL A 198 10.02 -16.29 6.42
N ALA A 199 9.47 -16.64 5.26
CA ALA A 199 8.16 -16.16 4.84
C ALA A 199 7.09 -16.54 5.88
N GLY A 200 6.09 -15.71 6.06
CA GLY A 200 5.09 -15.85 7.11
C GLY A 200 5.46 -15.06 8.37
N VAL A 201 5.62 -15.74 9.49
CA VAL A 201 5.71 -15.14 10.83
C VAL A 201 6.85 -14.13 11.00
N ASP A 202 7.99 -14.29 10.31
CA ASP A 202 9.08 -13.32 10.44
C ASP A 202 8.71 -11.94 9.85
N PHE A 203 7.75 -11.91 8.93
CA PHE A 203 7.25 -10.68 8.31
C PHE A 203 6.14 -10.02 9.13
N ASP A 204 5.58 -10.70 10.13
CA ASP A 204 4.54 -10.12 10.99
C ASP A 204 5.05 -8.95 11.82
N ALA A 205 6.36 -8.82 12.00
CA ALA A 205 6.99 -7.68 12.64
C ALA A 205 6.85 -6.36 11.86
N TYR A 206 6.54 -6.42 10.55
CA TYR A 206 6.35 -5.24 9.73
C TYR A 206 4.86 -4.94 9.57
N SER A 207 4.43 -3.71 9.87
CA SER A 207 2.99 -3.36 9.91
C SER A 207 2.26 -3.64 8.60
N MET A 208 2.91 -3.45 7.43
CA MET A 208 2.30 -3.74 6.13
C MET A 208 2.03 -5.23 5.90
N TYR A 209 2.61 -6.13 6.69
CA TYR A 209 2.37 -7.57 6.69
C TYR A 209 1.56 -8.03 7.91
N GLY A 210 2.11 -7.88 9.12
CA GLY A 210 1.46 -8.31 10.36
C GLY A 210 0.25 -7.47 10.75
N GLY A 211 0.15 -6.24 10.24
CA GLY A 211 -1.02 -5.40 10.41
C GLY A 211 -2.17 -5.70 9.45
N ARG A 212 -1.99 -6.61 8.47
CA ARG A 212 -3.10 -7.06 7.60
C ARG A 212 -4.08 -7.90 8.41
N MET A 213 -5.36 -7.59 8.25
CA MET A 213 -6.37 -8.21 9.10
C MET A 213 -7.75 -8.20 8.45
N ARG A 214 -8.42 -9.35 8.46
CA ARG A 214 -9.83 -9.39 8.09
C ARG A 214 -10.66 -8.54 9.04
N CYS A 215 -11.62 -7.83 8.48
CA CYS A 215 -12.57 -7.02 9.23
C CYS A 215 -13.94 -7.03 8.55
N ASN A 216 -14.99 -6.76 9.32
CA ASN A 216 -16.30 -6.45 8.78
C ASN A 216 -16.43 -4.96 8.58
N VAL A 217 -17.02 -4.56 7.46
CA VAL A 217 -17.12 -3.16 7.04
C VAL A 217 -18.55 -2.86 6.60
N ALA A 218 -19.15 -1.84 7.18
CA ALA A 218 -20.44 -1.32 6.76
C ALA A 218 -20.36 -0.58 5.41
N ASP A 219 -21.48 -0.37 4.73
CA ASP A 219 -21.53 0.29 3.42
C ASP A 219 -20.98 1.73 3.44
N ASN A 220 -21.00 2.40 4.58
CA ASN A 220 -20.35 3.71 4.76
C ASN A 220 -18.84 3.64 5.08
N GLY A 221 -18.21 2.47 4.95
CA GLY A 221 -16.80 2.27 5.20
C GLY A 221 -16.39 2.10 6.66
N VAL A 222 -17.37 2.08 7.59
CA VAL A 222 -17.09 1.87 9.03
C VAL A 222 -16.65 0.44 9.29
N ILE A 223 -15.48 0.25 9.91
CA ILE A 223 -15.06 -1.05 10.40
C ILE A 223 -15.87 -1.40 11.65
N LEU A 224 -16.65 -2.47 11.55
CA LEU A 224 -17.56 -2.93 12.61
C LEU A 224 -16.89 -3.90 13.58
N SER A 225 -16.02 -4.78 13.08
CA SER A 225 -15.30 -5.77 13.87
C SER A 225 -14.06 -6.27 13.12
N PHE A 226 -13.08 -6.77 13.84
CA PHE A 226 -11.93 -7.48 13.29
C PHE A 226 -12.06 -8.99 13.49
N TYR A 227 -11.33 -9.76 12.69
CA TYR A 227 -11.26 -11.21 12.85
C TYR A 227 -10.83 -11.58 14.28
N GLY A 228 -11.58 -12.49 14.89
CA GLY A 228 -11.42 -12.87 16.30
C GLY A 228 -12.36 -12.16 17.26
N ASP A 229 -13.03 -11.07 16.87
CA ASP A 229 -14.10 -10.46 17.65
C ASP A 229 -15.36 -11.34 17.63
N ASN A 230 -16.12 -11.33 18.71
CA ASN A 230 -17.37 -12.12 18.81
C ASN A 230 -18.43 -11.74 17.76
N SER A 231 -18.41 -10.49 17.28
CA SER A 231 -19.31 -9.97 16.24
C SER A 231 -18.83 -10.21 14.82
N TYR A 232 -17.58 -10.69 14.62
CA TYR A 232 -17.05 -10.94 13.29
C TYR A 232 -17.83 -12.05 12.57
N ARG A 233 -18.16 -11.86 11.31
CA ARG A 233 -18.86 -12.80 10.44
C ARG A 233 -18.26 -12.79 9.05
N ASP A 234 -18.11 -13.98 8.44
CA ASP A 234 -17.64 -14.11 7.05
C ASP A 234 -18.78 -14.05 6.03
N ASP A 235 -20.02 -14.28 6.44
CA ASP A 235 -21.20 -14.47 5.59
C ASP A 235 -21.94 -13.19 5.18
N GLY A 236 -21.39 -12.03 5.51
CA GLY A 236 -22.01 -10.73 5.22
C GLY A 236 -23.08 -10.28 6.20
N SER A 237 -23.44 -11.07 7.21
CA SER A 237 -24.45 -10.68 8.22
C SER A 237 -24.00 -9.54 9.13
N ASN A 238 -22.70 -9.19 9.12
CA ASN A 238 -22.12 -8.05 9.82
C ASN A 238 -21.34 -7.11 8.87
N GLY A 239 -21.82 -6.94 7.63
CA GLY A 239 -21.17 -6.09 6.62
C GLY A 239 -20.19 -6.86 5.72
N GLN A 240 -19.46 -6.13 4.88
CA GLN A 240 -18.52 -6.72 3.94
C GLN A 240 -17.28 -7.27 4.65
N VAL A 241 -16.72 -8.36 4.13
CA VAL A 241 -15.48 -8.94 4.67
C VAL A 241 -14.32 -8.40 3.86
N MET A 242 -13.55 -7.56 4.48
CA MET A 242 -12.41 -6.88 3.87
C MET A 242 -11.12 -7.21 4.61
N VAL A 243 -9.99 -6.95 3.97
CA VAL A 243 -8.66 -7.00 4.58
C VAL A 243 -8.16 -5.58 4.81
N TYR A 244 -8.03 -5.19 6.06
CA TYR A 244 -7.34 -3.96 6.43
C TYR A 244 -5.89 -4.05 5.99
N GLN A 245 -5.47 -3.17 5.09
CA GLN A 245 -4.11 -3.09 4.57
C GLN A 245 -3.46 -1.79 5.06
N PRO A 246 -2.49 -1.85 6.00
CA PRO A 246 -1.72 -0.68 6.41
C PRO A 246 -0.88 -0.12 5.26
N LYS A 247 -0.67 1.20 5.30
CA LYS A 247 0.17 1.89 4.32
C LYS A 247 1.61 1.38 4.35
N PHE A 248 2.31 1.55 3.24
CA PHE A 248 3.75 1.37 3.14
C PHE A 248 4.35 2.29 2.07
N TYR A 249 5.64 2.49 2.19
CA TYR A 249 6.47 3.23 1.25
C TYR A 249 7.30 2.25 0.43
N TYR A 250 7.66 2.62 -0.79
CA TYR A 250 8.41 1.75 -1.68
C TYR A 250 9.50 2.52 -2.41
N GLN A 251 10.50 1.79 -2.85
CA GLN A 251 11.52 2.23 -3.78
C GLN A 251 11.73 1.12 -4.82
N ARG A 252 11.61 1.46 -6.10
CA ARG A 252 11.88 0.55 -7.22
C ARG A 252 12.97 1.14 -8.10
N ILE A 253 14.05 0.39 -8.31
CA ILE A 253 15.24 0.85 -8.97
C ILE A 253 15.61 -0.12 -10.09
N PRO A 254 15.45 0.28 -11.36
CA PRO A 254 15.97 -0.48 -12.49
C PRO A 254 17.51 -0.39 -12.50
N MET A 255 18.18 -1.49 -12.17
CA MET A 255 19.64 -1.57 -12.10
C MET A 255 20.28 -1.82 -13.47
N LYS A 256 19.56 -2.53 -14.35
CA LYS A 256 19.96 -2.81 -15.73
C LYS A 256 18.72 -2.81 -16.61
N THR A 257 18.81 -2.12 -17.73
CA THR A 257 17.71 -1.98 -18.68
C THR A 257 18.18 -2.19 -20.12
N THR A 258 17.22 -2.50 -20.99
CA THR A 258 17.38 -2.40 -22.45
C THR A 258 16.36 -1.39 -22.95
N ASP A 259 16.82 -0.35 -23.64
CA ASP A 259 15.97 0.74 -24.11
C ASP A 259 14.94 0.26 -25.16
N LEU A 260 13.76 0.83 -25.07
CA LEU A 260 12.71 0.81 -26.08
C LEU A 260 12.63 2.17 -26.76
N SER A 261 11.83 2.29 -27.81
CA SER A 261 11.53 3.60 -28.42
C SER A 261 10.88 4.59 -27.43
N ASN A 262 10.14 4.06 -26.46
CA ASN A 262 9.62 4.77 -25.29
C ASN A 262 9.86 3.87 -24.07
N GLY A 263 10.48 4.41 -23.02
CA GLY A 263 10.80 3.64 -21.82
C GLY A 263 11.86 2.55 -22.04
N ALA A 264 11.85 1.56 -21.18
CA ALA A 264 12.83 0.47 -21.19
C ALA A 264 12.24 -0.86 -20.71
N ILE A 265 12.88 -1.96 -21.09
CA ILE A 265 12.68 -3.30 -20.49
C ILE A 265 13.67 -3.43 -19.35
N ILE A 266 13.22 -3.78 -18.18
CA ILE A 266 14.07 -4.07 -17.02
C ILE A 266 14.70 -5.44 -17.22
N LYS A 267 16.02 -5.51 -17.06
CA LYS A 267 16.80 -6.75 -17.04
C LYS A 267 17.27 -7.10 -15.63
N LYS A 268 17.43 -6.11 -14.78
CA LYS A 268 17.69 -6.28 -13.35
C LYS A 268 17.14 -5.11 -12.56
N GLU A 269 16.53 -5.37 -11.42
CA GLU A 269 15.97 -4.33 -10.55
C GLU A 269 16.08 -4.68 -9.07
N SER A 270 16.00 -3.68 -8.23
CA SER A 270 15.81 -3.77 -6.79
C SER A 270 14.49 -3.14 -6.40
N ILE A 271 13.73 -3.81 -5.54
CA ILE A 271 12.46 -3.31 -4.99
C ILE A 271 12.55 -3.44 -3.48
N ILE A 272 12.30 -2.35 -2.79
CA ILE A 272 12.35 -2.28 -1.33
C ILE A 272 11.07 -1.61 -0.85
N ILE A 273 10.49 -2.12 0.23
CA ILE A 273 9.34 -1.51 0.89
C ILE A 273 9.64 -1.27 2.36
N SER A 274 9.00 -0.26 2.93
CA SER A 274 9.15 0.14 4.33
C SER A 274 7.82 0.55 4.94
N ALA A 275 7.61 0.27 6.22
CA ALA A 275 6.45 0.74 6.96
C ALA A 275 6.50 2.26 7.25
N THR A 276 7.69 2.84 7.20
CA THR A 276 7.94 4.26 7.49
C THR A 276 8.55 4.98 6.29
N PRO A 277 8.36 6.28 6.15
CA PRO A 277 9.01 7.07 5.11
C PRO A 277 10.54 7.02 5.30
N GLN A 278 11.28 6.93 4.20
CA GLN A 278 12.74 6.94 4.18
C GLN A 278 13.22 7.73 2.96
N ALA A 279 14.44 8.24 3.03
CA ALA A 279 15.05 8.94 1.90
C ALA A 279 15.00 8.07 0.63
N GLY A 280 14.47 8.64 -0.46
CA GLY A 280 14.28 7.96 -1.73
C GLY A 280 13.08 7.01 -1.83
N PHE A 281 12.31 6.86 -0.78
CA PHE A 281 11.06 6.10 -0.82
C PHE A 281 9.87 6.99 -1.15
N LYS A 282 8.89 6.43 -1.83
CA LYS A 282 7.62 7.07 -2.14
C LYS A 282 6.50 6.34 -1.41
N LEU A 283 5.50 7.07 -0.93
CA LEU A 283 4.25 6.44 -0.49
C LEU A 283 3.64 5.66 -1.66
N HIS A 284 3.29 4.39 -1.44
CA HIS A 284 2.63 3.61 -2.49
C HIS A 284 1.28 4.26 -2.86
N PRO A 285 0.97 4.47 -4.16
CA PRO A 285 -0.20 5.27 -4.58
C PRO A 285 -1.54 4.69 -4.15
N LEU A 286 -1.61 3.41 -3.80
CA LEU A 286 -2.81 2.82 -3.19
C LEU A 286 -3.27 3.60 -1.95
N PHE A 287 -2.34 4.21 -1.21
CA PHE A 287 -2.61 4.90 0.05
C PHE A 287 -2.77 6.41 -0.15
N LYS A 288 -3.44 6.80 -1.24
CA LYS A 288 -3.80 8.19 -1.52
C LYS A 288 -5.28 8.30 -1.84
N THR A 289 -5.90 9.38 -1.39
CA THR A 289 -7.25 9.76 -1.83
C THR A 289 -7.22 10.25 -3.28
N ALA A 290 -8.38 10.46 -3.90
CA ALA A 290 -8.49 11.09 -5.21
C ALA A 290 -7.86 12.50 -5.26
N SER A 291 -7.86 13.23 -4.14
CA SER A 291 -7.19 14.54 -3.97
C SER A 291 -5.68 14.44 -3.73
N GLY A 292 -5.15 13.21 -3.52
CA GLY A 292 -3.74 12.97 -3.26
C GLY A 292 -3.34 12.98 -1.79
N GLU A 293 -4.30 13.13 -0.86
CA GLU A 293 -4.03 13.05 0.57
C GLU A 293 -3.62 11.63 0.98
N GLU A 294 -2.68 11.53 1.91
CA GLU A 294 -2.18 10.26 2.42
C GLU A 294 -3.21 9.55 3.29
N LEU A 295 -3.37 8.25 3.05
CA LEU A 295 -4.20 7.34 3.85
C LEU A 295 -3.32 6.40 4.67
N ASN A 296 -3.70 6.13 5.90
CA ASN A 296 -2.99 5.16 6.73
C ASN A 296 -3.34 3.71 6.39
N TYR A 297 -4.45 3.49 5.73
CA TYR A 297 -4.90 2.17 5.29
C TYR A 297 -5.88 2.26 4.12
N VAL A 298 -6.08 1.12 3.47
CA VAL A 298 -7.20 0.85 2.58
C VAL A 298 -7.81 -0.51 2.93
N LEU A 299 -8.99 -0.80 2.40
CA LEU A 299 -9.64 -2.09 2.60
C LEU A 299 -9.65 -2.86 1.29
N LEU A 300 -8.93 -3.97 1.26
CA LEU A 300 -8.83 -4.88 0.12
C LEU A 300 -9.86 -6.01 0.25
N PRO A 301 -10.25 -6.69 -0.83
CA PRO A 301 -11.21 -7.78 -0.76
C PRO A 301 -10.66 -8.98 0.03
N ALA A 302 -11.46 -9.54 0.93
CA ALA A 302 -11.14 -10.84 1.49
C ALA A 302 -11.53 -11.98 0.54
N TYR A 303 -12.54 -11.76 -0.30
CA TYR A 303 -13.12 -12.75 -1.22
C TYR A 303 -13.33 -12.20 -2.62
N ASP A 304 -13.41 -13.10 -3.62
CA ASP A 304 -13.85 -12.74 -4.96
C ASP A 304 -15.24 -12.11 -4.93
N GLY A 305 -15.51 -11.17 -5.83
CA GLY A 305 -16.76 -10.42 -5.82
C GLY A 305 -17.99 -11.28 -6.13
N GLY A 306 -18.95 -11.24 -5.21
CA GLY A 306 -20.30 -11.77 -5.38
C GLY A 306 -21.33 -10.65 -5.55
N ILE A 307 -22.59 -10.99 -5.78
CA ILE A 307 -23.69 -10.02 -5.89
C ILE A 307 -24.66 -10.17 -4.73
N TYR A 308 -24.98 -9.04 -4.11
CA TYR A 308 -26.13 -8.93 -3.22
C TYR A 308 -27.29 -8.33 -4.00
N ASP A 309 -28.37 -9.09 -4.09
CA ASP A 309 -29.64 -8.69 -4.69
C ASP A 309 -30.42 -7.85 -3.68
N THR A 310 -30.52 -6.56 -3.93
CA THR A 310 -31.19 -5.63 -3.02
C THR A 310 -32.70 -5.83 -2.98
N SER A 311 -33.29 -6.26 -4.09
CA SER A 311 -34.74 -6.48 -4.20
C SER A 311 -35.19 -7.73 -3.43
N GLU A 312 -34.36 -8.79 -3.42
CA GLU A 312 -34.62 -10.03 -2.69
C GLU A 312 -33.95 -10.04 -1.29
N SER A 313 -33.11 -9.05 -0.98
CA SER A 313 -32.33 -8.95 0.26
C SER A 313 -31.49 -10.21 0.54
N THR A 314 -30.85 -10.76 -0.49
CA THR A 314 -30.05 -11.99 -0.40
C THR A 314 -28.84 -11.96 -1.31
N TYR A 315 -27.84 -12.76 -0.99
CA TYR A 315 -26.69 -12.99 -1.88
C TYR A 315 -27.08 -13.96 -3.00
N LYS A 316 -26.63 -13.66 -4.23
CA LYS A 316 -26.84 -14.58 -5.37
C LYS A 316 -25.86 -15.74 -5.29
N GLU A 317 -26.39 -16.94 -5.14
CA GLU A 317 -25.61 -18.19 -5.07
C GLU A 317 -25.16 -18.69 -6.45
N SER A 318 -25.68 -18.13 -7.53
CA SER A 318 -25.34 -18.55 -8.90
C SER A 318 -25.47 -17.42 -9.91
N ASP A 319 -24.75 -17.53 -11.04
CA ASP A 319 -24.82 -16.62 -12.19
C ASP A 319 -26.13 -16.72 -13.02
N THR A 320 -27.08 -17.56 -12.62
CA THR A 320 -28.29 -17.81 -13.42
C THR A 320 -29.37 -16.76 -13.26
N ARG A 321 -29.23 -15.87 -12.26
CA ARG A 321 -30.17 -14.77 -12.04
C ARG A 321 -29.65 -13.49 -12.70
N GLY A 322 -30.58 -12.70 -13.29
CA GLY A 322 -30.28 -11.38 -13.80
C GLY A 322 -29.74 -10.46 -12.69
N ILE A 323 -28.90 -9.52 -13.08
CA ILE A 323 -28.37 -8.47 -12.20
C ILE A 323 -29.08 -7.16 -12.54
N ASP A 324 -29.60 -6.48 -11.54
CA ASP A 324 -30.00 -5.07 -11.67
C ASP A 324 -28.79 -4.18 -11.40
N PHE A 325 -28.15 -3.72 -12.46
CA PHE A 325 -26.96 -2.89 -12.36
C PHE A 325 -27.21 -1.51 -11.73
N THR A 326 -28.47 -1.12 -11.56
CA THR A 326 -28.84 0.18 -10.95
C THR A 326 -29.01 0.09 -9.44
N GLU A 327 -29.29 -1.11 -8.90
CA GLU A 327 -29.64 -1.28 -7.48
C GLU A 327 -28.82 -2.37 -6.77
N ASP A 328 -28.50 -3.48 -7.47
CA ASP A 328 -27.68 -4.55 -6.89
C ASP A 328 -26.28 -4.03 -6.57
N VAL A 329 -25.59 -4.69 -5.63
CA VAL A 329 -24.27 -4.26 -5.16
C VAL A 329 -23.24 -5.40 -5.25
N LEU A 330 -22.01 -5.03 -5.61
CA LEU A 330 -20.85 -5.93 -5.55
C LEU A 330 -20.50 -6.17 -4.07
N SER A 331 -20.14 -7.41 -3.72
CA SER A 331 -19.92 -7.81 -2.33
C SER A 331 -18.68 -8.69 -2.18
N SER A 332 -18.01 -8.60 -1.04
CA SER A 332 -16.91 -9.48 -0.62
C SER A 332 -17.36 -10.23 0.65
N VAL A 333 -17.89 -11.42 0.48
CA VAL A 333 -18.40 -12.28 1.57
C VAL A 333 -18.19 -13.76 1.24
N ALA A 334 -18.20 -14.61 2.25
CA ALA A 334 -18.15 -16.06 2.10
C ALA A 334 -19.50 -16.67 1.69
N GLY A 335 -19.48 -17.84 1.05
CA GLY A 335 -20.67 -18.60 0.69
C GLY A 335 -21.33 -18.15 -0.61
N VAL A 336 -20.70 -17.27 -1.38
CA VAL A 336 -21.29 -16.68 -2.60
C VAL A 336 -20.53 -17.13 -3.84
N LYS A 337 -21.24 -17.34 -4.94
CA LYS A 337 -20.63 -17.60 -6.23
C LYS A 337 -19.96 -16.31 -6.74
N PRO A 338 -18.67 -16.32 -7.13
CA PRO A 338 -18.08 -15.18 -7.80
C PRO A 338 -18.88 -14.76 -9.03
N VAL A 339 -19.20 -13.47 -9.14
CA VAL A 339 -19.93 -12.94 -10.30
C VAL A 339 -19.08 -13.06 -11.57
N SER A 340 -19.74 -13.37 -12.68
CA SER A 340 -19.09 -13.41 -14.00
C SER A 340 -19.96 -12.78 -15.08
N GLY A 341 -19.41 -12.68 -16.29
CA GLY A 341 -20.16 -12.23 -17.45
C GLY A 341 -21.14 -13.24 -18.02
N VAL A 342 -21.14 -14.51 -17.54
CA VAL A 342 -22.08 -15.52 -18.07
C VAL A 342 -23.51 -15.19 -17.66
N ASN A 343 -24.43 -15.21 -18.62
CA ASN A 343 -25.84 -14.83 -18.45
C ASN A 343 -26.07 -13.40 -17.89
N ASN A 344 -25.02 -12.69 -17.64
CA ASN A 344 -25.01 -11.31 -17.17
C ASN A 344 -24.18 -10.48 -18.15
N ALA A 345 -24.60 -9.33 -18.55
CA ALA A 345 -23.80 -8.46 -19.38
C ALA A 345 -22.77 -7.68 -18.51
N LEU A 346 -22.06 -8.37 -17.61
CA LEU A 346 -21.09 -7.78 -16.69
C LEU A 346 -19.86 -7.33 -17.47
N THR A 347 -19.80 -6.06 -17.76
CA THR A 347 -18.65 -5.34 -18.31
C THR A 347 -17.94 -4.57 -17.20
N ILE A 348 -16.76 -4.00 -17.44
CA ILE A 348 -15.99 -3.31 -16.39
C ILE A 348 -16.73 -2.08 -15.83
N ASP A 349 -17.42 -1.32 -16.68
CA ASP A 349 -18.23 -0.18 -16.25
C ASP A 349 -19.40 -0.60 -15.35
N LYS A 350 -20.02 -1.75 -15.64
CA LYS A 350 -21.08 -2.32 -14.83
C LYS A 350 -20.55 -2.92 -13.52
N ALA A 351 -19.37 -3.52 -13.54
CA ALA A 351 -18.73 -3.98 -12.32
C ALA A 351 -18.38 -2.82 -11.39
N GLU A 352 -17.86 -1.73 -11.93
CA GLU A 352 -17.63 -0.49 -11.17
C GLU A 352 -18.94 0.13 -10.67
N GLN A 353 -20.00 0.12 -11.49
CA GLN A 353 -21.32 0.58 -11.07
C GLN A 353 -21.84 -0.21 -9.87
N LEU A 354 -21.74 -1.53 -9.88
CA LEU A 354 -22.14 -2.39 -8.76
C LEU A 354 -21.34 -2.12 -7.48
N ALA A 355 -20.05 -1.75 -7.61
CA ALA A 355 -19.24 -1.34 -6.46
C ALA A 355 -19.70 0.04 -5.95
N ASN A 356 -19.91 1.00 -6.84
CA ASN A 356 -20.34 2.37 -6.49
C ASN A 356 -21.76 2.40 -5.91
N ASN A 357 -22.67 1.50 -6.29
CA ASN A 357 -24.00 1.37 -5.72
C ASN A 357 -23.96 1.11 -4.21
N ARG A 358 -22.84 0.56 -3.68
CA ARG A 358 -22.65 0.34 -2.26
C ARG A 358 -22.46 1.66 -1.47
N GLY A 359 -21.88 2.66 -2.10
CA GLY A 359 -21.64 3.96 -1.50
C GLY A 359 -20.30 4.58 -1.93
N GLU A 360 -20.05 5.78 -1.43
CA GLU A 360 -18.81 6.51 -1.70
C GLU A 360 -17.59 5.76 -1.19
N GLY A 361 -16.53 5.73 -1.98
CA GLY A 361 -15.26 5.07 -1.68
C GLY A 361 -15.21 3.58 -2.09
N TRP A 362 -16.31 2.98 -2.47
CA TRP A 362 -16.35 1.62 -2.97
C TRP A 362 -16.07 1.56 -4.46
N HIS A 363 -15.08 0.75 -4.85
CA HIS A 363 -14.63 0.55 -6.23
C HIS A 363 -14.33 -0.92 -6.48
N ILE A 364 -14.19 -1.31 -7.74
CA ILE A 364 -13.48 -2.56 -8.05
C ILE A 364 -11.97 -2.38 -7.83
N THR A 365 -11.25 -3.47 -7.59
CA THR A 365 -9.78 -3.42 -7.44
C THR A 365 -9.13 -2.75 -8.65
N ASN A 366 -8.07 -1.98 -8.38
CA ASN A 366 -7.35 -1.21 -9.39
C ASN A 366 -5.88 -1.64 -9.47
N MET A 367 -5.15 -1.07 -10.43
CA MET A 367 -3.74 -1.40 -10.65
C MET A 367 -2.84 -1.11 -9.43
N ALA A 368 -3.20 -0.12 -8.59
CA ALA A 368 -2.44 0.17 -7.38
C ALA A 368 -2.65 -0.92 -6.31
N ALA A 369 -3.87 -1.47 -6.18
CA ALA A 369 -4.13 -2.59 -5.29
C ALA A 369 -3.36 -3.85 -5.72
N GLU A 370 -3.38 -4.17 -7.02
CA GLU A 370 -2.63 -5.31 -7.57
C GLU A 370 -1.12 -5.15 -7.33
N SER A 371 -0.58 -3.99 -7.65
CA SER A 371 0.84 -3.69 -7.45
C SER A 371 1.28 -3.79 -5.99
N ALA A 372 0.47 -3.28 -5.08
CA ALA A 372 0.76 -3.36 -3.65
C ALA A 372 0.85 -4.81 -3.17
N ILE A 373 -0.12 -5.65 -3.57
CA ILE A 373 -0.12 -7.08 -3.23
C ILE A 373 1.09 -7.77 -3.86
N GLN A 374 1.38 -7.51 -5.14
CA GLN A 374 2.54 -8.04 -5.85
C GLN A 374 3.86 -7.72 -5.14
N MET A 375 4.04 -6.47 -4.68
CA MET A 375 5.25 -6.08 -3.91
C MET A 375 5.35 -6.84 -2.59
N LEU A 376 4.24 -6.95 -1.87
CA LEU A 376 4.22 -7.69 -0.60
C LEU A 376 4.55 -9.17 -0.82
N GLU A 377 3.89 -9.82 -1.76
CA GLU A 377 4.07 -11.24 -2.04
C GLU A 377 5.49 -11.57 -2.50
N MET A 378 6.00 -10.86 -3.54
CA MET A 378 7.32 -11.18 -4.09
C MET A 378 8.46 -10.96 -3.09
N ILE A 379 8.37 -9.97 -2.21
CA ILE A 379 9.39 -9.72 -1.19
C ILE A 379 9.30 -10.75 -0.08
N GLU A 380 8.09 -11.05 0.41
CA GLU A 380 7.89 -12.02 1.49
C GLU A 380 8.38 -13.42 1.08
N PHE A 381 8.08 -13.83 -0.16
CA PHE A 381 8.45 -15.17 -0.64
C PHE A 381 9.80 -15.21 -1.37
N GLY A 382 10.38 -14.05 -1.69
CA GLY A 382 11.67 -13.94 -2.37
C GLY A 382 11.63 -14.41 -3.82
N THR A 383 10.47 -14.36 -4.47
CA THR A 383 10.26 -14.79 -5.85
C THR A 383 9.05 -14.10 -6.48
N MET A 384 9.05 -13.95 -7.79
CA MET A 384 7.86 -13.59 -8.56
C MET A 384 7.08 -14.82 -9.05
N ASN A 385 7.75 -15.98 -9.16
CA ASN A 385 7.13 -17.25 -9.56
C ASN A 385 6.50 -17.93 -8.34
N LEU A 386 5.40 -17.36 -7.87
CA LEU A 386 4.75 -17.78 -6.64
C LEU A 386 4.06 -19.13 -6.78
N GLN A 387 3.47 -19.43 -7.94
CA GLN A 387 2.84 -20.72 -8.20
C GLN A 387 3.81 -21.90 -8.05
N ALA A 388 4.96 -21.83 -8.68
CA ALA A 388 5.94 -22.91 -8.66
C ALA A 388 6.55 -23.12 -7.26
N ASN A 389 6.58 -22.07 -6.45
CA ASN A 389 7.19 -22.09 -5.12
C ASN A 389 6.19 -22.33 -3.99
N PHE A 390 4.90 -22.24 -4.26
CA PHE A 390 3.88 -22.38 -3.24
C PHE A 390 2.75 -23.36 -3.63
N GLU A 391 1.80 -22.93 -4.49
CA GLU A 391 0.66 -23.72 -4.93
C GLU A 391 0.04 -23.08 -6.18
N PHE A 392 -0.51 -23.89 -7.09
CA PHE A 392 -1.17 -23.35 -8.29
C PHE A 392 -2.47 -22.59 -7.99
N GLY A 393 -3.05 -22.78 -6.82
CA GLY A 393 -4.35 -22.22 -6.50
C GLY A 393 -5.50 -23.02 -7.13
N PHE A 394 -6.67 -22.42 -7.26
CA PHE A 394 -7.81 -23.04 -7.93
C PHE A 394 -7.78 -22.72 -9.43
N THR A 395 -6.98 -23.47 -10.20
CA THR A 395 -6.64 -23.16 -11.59
C THR A 395 -6.69 -24.36 -12.55
N ASN A 396 -6.97 -25.58 -12.07
CA ASN A 396 -6.88 -26.79 -12.88
C ASN A 396 -8.25 -27.48 -13.10
N ILE A 397 -9.31 -26.69 -13.18
CA ILE A 397 -10.65 -27.18 -13.48
C ILE A 397 -10.86 -27.20 -14.99
N ALA A 398 -11.44 -28.27 -15.50
CA ALA A 398 -11.78 -28.34 -16.91
C ALA A 398 -12.75 -27.22 -17.31
N ASP A 399 -12.41 -26.52 -18.37
CA ASP A 399 -13.27 -25.47 -18.91
C ASP A 399 -14.53 -26.06 -19.55
N VAL A 400 -15.67 -25.43 -19.28
CA VAL A 400 -16.98 -25.85 -19.82
C VAL A 400 -17.66 -24.65 -20.45
N THR A 401 -17.92 -24.73 -21.74
CA THR A 401 -18.60 -23.66 -22.46
C THR A 401 -19.94 -23.30 -21.81
N GLY A 402 -20.15 -22.02 -21.59
CA GLY A 402 -21.38 -21.46 -21.02
C GLY A 402 -21.53 -21.62 -19.50
N ALA A 403 -20.50 -22.11 -18.79
CA ALA A 403 -20.57 -22.27 -17.34
C ALA A 403 -19.45 -21.49 -16.61
N ASN A 404 -19.81 -20.82 -15.53
CA ASN A 404 -18.87 -20.32 -14.53
C ASN A 404 -18.47 -21.47 -13.60
N LYS A 405 -17.19 -21.85 -13.61
CA LYS A 405 -16.63 -22.93 -12.80
C LYS A 405 -15.83 -22.44 -11.59
N ALA A 406 -15.84 -21.14 -11.31
CA ALA A 406 -15.23 -20.63 -10.10
C ALA A 406 -15.78 -21.35 -8.86
N ALA A 407 -14.95 -21.63 -7.89
CA ALA A 407 -15.39 -22.13 -6.59
C ALA A 407 -16.16 -21.04 -5.83
N THR A 408 -17.11 -21.45 -5.02
CA THR A 408 -17.81 -20.58 -4.06
C THR A 408 -16.79 -19.99 -3.07
N THR A 409 -16.94 -18.73 -2.73
CA THR A 409 -16.10 -18.00 -1.78
C THR A 409 -16.18 -18.55 -0.37
N GLY A 410 -15.19 -18.26 0.46
CA GLY A 410 -15.19 -18.64 1.88
C GLY A 410 -14.43 -19.94 2.20
N SER A 411 -13.80 -20.56 1.19
CA SER A 411 -12.96 -21.74 1.42
C SER A 411 -11.88 -21.50 2.48
N THR A 412 -11.33 -20.29 2.54
CA THR A 412 -10.27 -19.89 3.49
C THR A 412 -10.79 -19.19 4.74
N ALA A 413 -12.12 -19.19 4.99
CA ALA A 413 -12.70 -18.50 6.15
C ALA A 413 -12.05 -18.94 7.48
N SER A 414 -11.87 -20.25 7.67
CA SER A 414 -11.26 -20.82 8.87
C SER A 414 -9.77 -20.52 9.04
N LEU A 415 -9.08 -20.09 7.98
CA LEU A 415 -7.66 -19.70 8.04
C LEU A 415 -7.46 -18.28 8.59
N GLY A 416 -8.51 -17.44 8.54
CA GLY A 416 -8.48 -16.09 9.08
C GLY A 416 -7.29 -15.27 8.57
N ASN A 417 -6.49 -14.74 9.51
CA ASN A 417 -5.32 -13.90 9.25
C ASN A 417 -4.00 -14.67 9.26
N VAL A 418 -3.99 -15.91 8.80
CA VAL A 418 -2.77 -16.73 8.79
C VAL A 418 -1.61 -15.99 8.11
N SER A 419 -0.43 -16.03 8.73
CA SER A 419 0.77 -15.38 8.22
C SER A 419 1.28 -16.04 6.94
N GLY A 420 1.64 -15.25 5.94
CA GLY A 420 2.07 -15.74 4.64
C GLY A 420 0.94 -16.40 3.86
N TYR A 421 1.27 -17.48 3.13
CA TYR A 421 0.30 -18.30 2.41
C TYR A 421 -0.16 -19.52 3.20
N ALA A 422 -1.43 -19.86 3.05
CA ALA A 422 -1.96 -21.15 3.43
C ALA A 422 -2.96 -21.66 2.38
N THR A 423 -3.14 -22.95 2.30
CA THR A 423 -4.08 -23.58 1.35
C THR A 423 -5.11 -24.41 2.06
N THR A 424 -6.27 -24.51 1.46
CA THR A 424 -7.37 -25.37 1.92
C THR A 424 -8.15 -25.97 0.76
N THR A 425 -8.99 -26.97 1.03
CA THR A 425 -9.94 -27.48 0.05
C THR A 425 -11.04 -26.46 -0.22
N VAL A 426 -11.55 -26.42 -1.45
CA VAL A 426 -12.63 -25.51 -1.82
C VAL A 426 -13.97 -25.89 -1.19
N CYS A 427 -14.85 -24.92 -0.98
CA CYS A 427 -16.14 -25.07 -0.30
C CYS A 427 -17.21 -25.83 -1.11
N ASP A 428 -16.99 -26.16 -2.37
CA ASP A 428 -18.00 -26.79 -3.24
C ASP A 428 -18.30 -28.26 -2.91
N GLY A 429 -17.73 -28.78 -1.83
CA GLY A 429 -17.86 -30.16 -1.39
C GLY A 429 -17.01 -31.16 -2.17
N THR A 430 -16.23 -30.71 -3.13
CA THR A 430 -15.35 -31.57 -3.92
C THR A 430 -13.98 -31.68 -3.26
N SER A 431 -13.53 -32.89 -2.98
CA SER A 431 -12.18 -33.14 -2.50
C SER A 431 -11.22 -33.24 -3.67
N TYR A 432 -10.40 -32.20 -3.81
CA TYR A 432 -9.31 -32.19 -4.78
C TYR A 432 -7.99 -32.43 -4.08
N SER A 433 -7.22 -33.40 -4.54
CA SER A 433 -5.92 -33.78 -3.94
C SER A 433 -4.72 -33.30 -4.74
N ASN A 434 -4.93 -32.73 -5.93
CA ASN A 434 -3.88 -32.36 -6.87
C ASN A 434 -3.61 -30.85 -6.88
N ALA A 435 -2.42 -30.46 -7.31
CA ALA A 435 -2.07 -29.07 -7.56
C ALA A 435 -3.07 -28.39 -8.52
N GLY A 436 -3.47 -27.17 -8.22
CA GLY A 436 -4.43 -26.39 -9.00
C GLY A 436 -5.90 -26.59 -8.62
N TYR A 437 -6.18 -27.28 -7.51
CA TYR A 437 -7.55 -27.55 -7.04
C TYR A 437 -7.81 -27.01 -5.62
N ARG A 438 -6.93 -26.19 -5.08
CA ARG A 438 -7.04 -25.69 -3.70
C ARG A 438 -7.22 -24.18 -3.69
N ALA A 439 -7.99 -23.69 -2.74
CA ALA A 439 -8.03 -22.26 -2.45
C ALA A 439 -6.77 -21.84 -1.68
N ILE A 440 -6.28 -20.65 -1.98
CA ILE A 440 -5.15 -20.02 -1.32
C ILE A 440 -5.65 -18.90 -0.41
N SER A 441 -5.05 -18.77 0.76
CA SER A 441 -5.13 -17.56 1.58
C SER A 441 -3.78 -16.86 1.58
N TYR A 442 -3.77 -15.58 1.31
CA TYR A 442 -2.63 -14.70 1.57
C TYR A 442 -3.01 -13.63 2.58
N ARG A 443 -2.57 -13.84 3.84
CA ARG A 443 -2.78 -12.88 4.92
C ARG A 443 -4.20 -12.32 4.98
N GLY A 444 -5.19 -13.22 4.94
CA GLY A 444 -6.61 -12.89 4.99
C GLY A 444 -7.30 -12.71 3.63
N MET A 445 -6.59 -12.62 2.54
CA MET A 445 -7.16 -12.56 1.19
C MET A 445 -7.28 -13.98 0.61
N GLU A 446 -8.47 -14.37 0.18
CA GLU A 446 -8.73 -15.62 -0.54
C GLU A 446 -8.43 -15.46 -2.02
N ASN A 447 -7.80 -16.46 -2.61
CA ASN A 447 -7.48 -16.55 -4.02
C ASN A 447 -6.87 -15.25 -4.58
N PRO A 448 -5.65 -14.84 -4.13
CA PRO A 448 -4.94 -13.71 -4.73
C PRO A 448 -4.75 -13.91 -6.24
N TRP A 449 -4.70 -15.15 -6.68
CA TRP A 449 -4.79 -15.56 -8.09
C TRP A 449 -5.61 -16.85 -8.25
N GLY A 450 -5.97 -17.15 -9.49
CA GLY A 450 -6.84 -18.29 -9.84
C GLY A 450 -8.31 -18.01 -9.56
N ASN A 451 -9.10 -19.05 -9.49
CA ASN A 451 -10.54 -19.05 -9.33
C ASN A 451 -11.28 -18.30 -10.45
N ILE A 452 -11.23 -16.98 -10.49
CA ILE A 452 -11.80 -16.14 -11.54
C ILE A 452 -10.89 -14.98 -11.90
N LEU A 453 -10.70 -14.70 -13.21
CA LEU A 453 -10.05 -13.47 -13.65
C LEU A 453 -10.78 -12.25 -13.11
N HIS A 454 -10.08 -11.27 -12.61
CA HIS A 454 -10.72 -10.03 -12.20
C HIS A 454 -10.33 -8.85 -13.11
N MET A 455 -11.32 -8.02 -13.38
CA MET A 455 -11.15 -6.76 -14.08
C MET A 455 -10.45 -5.76 -13.18
N VAL A 456 -9.51 -5.01 -13.75
CA VAL A 456 -8.72 -4.00 -13.03
C VAL A 456 -9.24 -2.60 -13.34
N GLY A 457 -9.83 -1.95 -12.35
CA GLY A 457 -10.39 -0.61 -12.47
C GLY A 457 -9.34 0.44 -12.86
N GLY A 458 -9.72 1.39 -13.70
CA GLY A 458 -8.86 2.51 -14.08
C GLY A 458 -7.59 2.15 -14.85
N ALA A 459 -7.57 0.99 -15.52
CA ALA A 459 -6.46 0.53 -16.34
C ALA A 459 -6.92 0.31 -17.79
N ASN A 460 -6.65 1.27 -18.67
CA ASN A 460 -7.08 1.24 -20.08
C ASN A 460 -5.91 0.87 -21.00
N VAL A 461 -6.10 -0.16 -21.81
CA VAL A 461 -5.15 -0.58 -22.84
C VAL A 461 -5.58 0.01 -24.18
N VAL A 462 -4.74 0.82 -24.80
CA VAL A 462 -5.05 1.55 -26.02
C VAL A 462 -4.14 1.10 -27.16
N GLY A 463 -4.72 0.76 -28.30
CA GLY A 463 -4.00 0.39 -29.50
C GLY A 463 -4.50 1.15 -30.73
N GLU A 464 -3.62 1.31 -31.72
CA GLU A 464 -3.85 2.01 -32.99
C GLU A 464 -3.65 1.08 -34.19
N GLY A 465 -3.97 -0.20 -34.04
CA GLY A 465 -3.81 -1.23 -35.08
C GLY A 465 -2.39 -1.78 -35.25
N ASN A 466 -1.47 -1.41 -34.36
CA ASN A 466 -0.07 -1.86 -34.38
C ASN A 466 0.29 -2.57 -33.08
N SER A 467 0.64 -3.84 -33.16
CA SER A 467 0.99 -4.67 -32.00
C SER A 467 2.25 -4.19 -31.25
N SER A 468 3.12 -3.42 -31.91
CA SER A 468 4.31 -2.84 -31.26
C SER A 468 4.04 -1.54 -30.52
N ASN A 469 2.79 -1.05 -30.52
CA ASN A 469 2.42 0.21 -29.88
C ASN A 469 1.12 0.07 -29.06
N ILE A 470 1.08 -0.94 -28.22
CA ILE A 470 -0.02 -1.14 -27.25
C ILE A 470 0.35 -0.39 -25.98
N ARG A 471 -0.47 0.58 -25.60
CA ARG A 471 -0.21 1.50 -24.48
C ARG A 471 -1.15 1.24 -23.32
N LEU A 472 -0.61 1.17 -22.10
CA LEU A 472 -1.40 1.11 -20.88
C LEU A 472 -1.48 2.50 -20.25
N TYR A 473 -2.68 2.91 -19.91
CA TYR A 473 -2.99 4.16 -19.22
C TYR A 473 -3.63 3.85 -17.86
N ILE A 474 -3.16 4.54 -16.83
CA ILE A 474 -3.61 4.36 -15.45
C ILE A 474 -4.35 5.61 -14.97
N CYS A 475 -5.53 5.41 -14.40
CA CYS A 475 -6.31 6.45 -13.75
C CYS A 475 -5.65 6.91 -12.44
N LYS A 476 -5.59 8.23 -12.22
CA LYS A 476 -4.90 8.84 -11.08
C LYS A 476 -5.82 9.19 -9.90
N ASN A 477 -7.14 9.22 -10.11
CA ASN A 477 -8.09 9.83 -9.17
C ASN A 477 -9.40 9.05 -8.99
N PHE A 478 -9.43 7.75 -9.30
CA PHE A 478 -10.60 6.86 -9.23
C PHE A 478 -11.79 7.23 -10.13
N ASN A 479 -11.67 8.27 -10.95
CA ASN A 479 -12.68 8.62 -11.96
C ASN A 479 -12.53 7.70 -13.17
N TYR A 480 -12.95 6.45 -13.01
CA TYR A 480 -12.78 5.44 -14.05
C TYR A 480 -13.67 5.74 -15.27
N ASN A 481 -13.05 5.84 -16.42
CA ASN A 481 -13.70 5.97 -17.71
C ASN A 481 -13.10 4.97 -18.69
N VAL A 482 -13.85 3.95 -19.02
CA VAL A 482 -13.41 2.88 -19.94
C VAL A 482 -13.50 3.25 -21.41
N ALA A 483 -14.21 4.32 -21.75
CA ALA A 483 -14.41 4.73 -23.14
C ALA A 483 -13.24 5.56 -23.69
N THR A 484 -12.57 6.35 -22.86
CA THR A 484 -11.53 7.29 -23.28
C THR A 484 -10.39 7.36 -22.25
N THR A 485 -9.21 7.77 -22.72
CA THR A 485 -8.11 8.25 -21.87
C THR A 485 -8.26 9.75 -21.73
N THR A 486 -8.66 10.21 -20.57
CA THR A 486 -8.84 11.63 -20.24
C THR A 486 -7.59 12.19 -19.56
N ASN A 487 -7.62 13.45 -19.12
CA ASN A 487 -6.57 14.04 -18.27
C ASN A 487 -6.41 13.32 -16.93
N ASP A 488 -7.39 12.50 -16.51
CA ASP A 488 -7.32 11.67 -15.30
C ASP A 488 -6.41 10.46 -15.49
N TYR A 489 -6.11 10.10 -16.74
CA TYR A 489 -5.28 8.96 -17.11
C TYR A 489 -3.86 9.38 -17.49
N LYS A 490 -2.88 8.56 -17.12
CA LYS A 490 -1.48 8.74 -17.47
C LYS A 490 -0.94 7.48 -18.14
N TYR A 491 -0.21 7.66 -19.24
CA TYR A 491 0.52 6.58 -19.92
C TYR A 491 1.69 6.11 -19.06
N ILE A 492 1.87 4.79 -18.94
CA ILE A 492 2.96 4.20 -18.12
C ILE A 492 4.37 4.44 -18.68
N GLY A 493 4.50 5.01 -19.89
CA GLY A 493 5.77 5.44 -20.48
C GLY A 493 6.49 4.38 -21.31
N PHE A 494 5.92 3.18 -21.49
CA PHE A 494 6.46 2.12 -22.35
C PHE A 494 5.34 1.30 -22.96
N PRO A 495 5.54 0.72 -24.18
CA PRO A 495 4.55 -0.16 -24.79
C PRO A 495 4.55 -1.52 -24.10
N LEU A 496 3.35 -2.14 -24.01
CA LEU A 496 3.22 -3.54 -23.59
C LEU A 496 3.86 -4.48 -24.62
N ALA A 497 4.23 -5.68 -24.18
CA ALA A 497 4.75 -6.73 -25.07
C ALA A 497 3.78 -7.02 -26.23
N SER A 498 4.31 -7.23 -27.43
CA SER A 498 3.49 -7.41 -28.63
C SER A 498 2.85 -8.80 -28.76
N ASN A 499 3.37 -9.80 -28.07
CA ASN A 499 2.95 -11.19 -28.21
C ASN A 499 2.47 -11.78 -26.90
N SER A 500 1.45 -12.64 -26.97
CA SER A 500 1.06 -13.48 -25.84
C SER A 500 2.11 -14.54 -25.58
N ASN A 501 2.66 -14.56 -24.38
CA ASN A 501 3.68 -15.52 -23.95
C ASN A 501 3.96 -15.38 -22.44
N TRP A 502 4.91 -16.17 -21.94
CA TRP A 502 5.45 -16.03 -20.60
C TRP A 502 6.16 -14.70 -20.43
N ILE A 503 5.89 -14.01 -19.33
CA ILE A 503 6.49 -12.71 -19.02
C ILE A 503 7.99 -12.88 -18.77
N SER A 504 8.81 -12.24 -19.59
CA SER A 504 10.28 -12.31 -19.50
C SER A 504 10.96 -10.99 -19.12
N GLY A 505 10.20 -9.89 -19.10
CA GLY A 505 10.71 -8.58 -18.68
C GLY A 505 9.57 -7.62 -18.37
N MET A 506 9.68 -6.94 -17.22
CA MET A 506 8.81 -5.84 -16.85
C MET A 506 9.31 -4.54 -17.48
N GLY A 507 8.39 -3.60 -17.70
CA GLY A 507 8.75 -2.31 -18.25
C GLY A 507 9.06 -1.27 -17.19
N TYR A 508 9.75 -0.23 -17.62
CA TYR A 508 9.99 1.00 -16.88
C TYR A 508 9.89 2.19 -17.83
N GLY A 509 9.18 3.23 -17.44
CA GLY A 509 8.98 4.41 -18.30
C GLY A 509 8.79 5.68 -17.50
N ASP A 510 7.59 5.89 -16.99
CA ASP A 510 7.27 7.09 -16.21
C ASP A 510 7.60 6.91 -14.73
N ALA A 511 8.34 7.86 -14.15
CA ALA A 511 8.76 7.79 -12.75
C ALA A 511 7.62 7.93 -11.74
N GLU A 512 6.47 8.52 -12.10
CA GLU A 512 5.29 8.56 -11.23
C GLU A 512 4.51 7.24 -11.25
N LEU A 513 4.71 6.42 -12.28
CA LEU A 513 4.06 5.13 -12.48
C LEU A 513 5.05 3.95 -12.38
N ASP A 514 6.21 4.17 -11.74
CA ASP A 514 7.24 3.15 -11.56
C ASP A 514 6.78 1.96 -10.69
N TRP A 515 5.72 2.11 -9.93
CA TRP A 515 5.06 1.06 -9.16
C TRP A 515 4.27 0.05 -10.00
N VAL A 516 3.99 0.35 -11.27
CA VAL A 516 3.22 -0.53 -12.15
C VAL A 516 4.07 -1.69 -12.66
N PHE A 517 3.63 -2.92 -12.39
CA PHE A 517 4.22 -4.13 -12.96
C PHE A 517 3.43 -4.53 -14.21
N ALA A 518 3.94 -4.13 -15.37
CA ALA A 518 3.33 -4.48 -16.65
C ALA A 518 4.38 -5.10 -17.61
N PRO A 519 4.00 -6.13 -18.38
CA PRO A 519 4.93 -6.85 -19.24
C PRO A 519 5.36 -5.99 -20.44
N ALA A 520 6.66 -5.69 -20.55
CA ALA A 520 7.28 -5.07 -21.72
C ALA A 520 7.91 -6.10 -22.66
N GLU A 521 8.21 -7.29 -22.14
CA GLU A 521 8.73 -8.41 -22.91
C GLU A 521 8.03 -9.70 -22.50
N ALA A 522 7.63 -10.50 -23.51
CA ALA A 522 7.10 -11.84 -23.33
C ALA A 522 7.75 -12.77 -24.37
N SER A 523 8.34 -13.87 -23.93
CA SER A 523 9.14 -14.76 -24.79
C SER A 523 8.73 -16.22 -24.64
N ASN A 524 9.16 -17.06 -25.59
CA ASN A 524 8.95 -18.52 -25.59
C ASN A 524 9.67 -19.27 -24.46
N ALA A 525 10.09 -18.58 -23.43
CA ALA A 525 10.61 -19.23 -22.26
C ALA A 525 9.45 -19.86 -21.46
N ASN A 526 9.77 -20.76 -20.58
CA ASN A 526 8.81 -21.54 -19.82
C ASN A 526 8.41 -20.83 -18.50
N SER A 527 7.49 -21.43 -17.77
CA SER A 527 7.08 -21.03 -16.43
C SER A 527 8.21 -20.92 -15.38
N ALA A 528 9.43 -21.31 -15.71
CA ALA A 528 10.61 -21.19 -14.83
C ALA A 528 11.34 -19.83 -14.95
N LEU A 529 10.82 -18.87 -15.69
CA LEU A 529 11.31 -17.49 -15.68
C LEU A 529 11.07 -16.84 -14.32
N PRO A 530 11.76 -15.73 -13.97
CA PRO A 530 11.60 -15.11 -12.66
C PRO A 530 10.14 -14.81 -12.31
N VAL A 531 9.31 -14.45 -13.28
CA VAL A 531 7.88 -14.13 -13.09
C VAL A 531 7.03 -15.40 -13.00
N GLY A 532 7.21 -16.32 -13.94
CA GLY A 532 6.46 -17.59 -13.96
C GLY A 532 5.02 -17.50 -14.45
N ASP A 533 4.54 -16.32 -14.80
CA ASP A 533 3.15 -16.04 -15.17
C ASP A 533 3.01 -15.65 -16.64
N TYR A 534 1.80 -15.74 -17.17
CA TYR A 534 1.53 -15.57 -18.60
C TYR A 534 0.91 -14.21 -18.92
N TYR A 535 1.24 -13.69 -20.08
CA TYR A 535 0.67 -12.48 -20.65
C TYR A 535 -0.17 -12.78 -21.88
N TRP A 536 -1.41 -12.26 -21.91
CA TRP A 536 -2.29 -12.28 -23.08
C TRP A 536 -2.28 -10.90 -23.73
N SER A 537 -1.66 -10.84 -24.90
CA SER A 537 -1.50 -9.59 -25.65
C SER A 537 -2.77 -9.16 -26.35
N ALA A 538 -3.02 -7.87 -26.35
CA ALA A 538 -4.04 -7.23 -27.18
C ALA A 538 -3.79 -7.37 -28.70
N GLY A 539 -2.60 -7.84 -29.10
CA GLY A 539 -2.26 -8.01 -30.51
C GLY A 539 -2.31 -6.71 -31.29
N SER A 540 -2.94 -6.73 -32.46
CA SER A 540 -3.13 -5.54 -33.29
C SER A 540 -4.40 -4.76 -32.91
N LEU A 541 -4.57 -4.46 -31.62
CA LEU A 541 -5.70 -3.70 -31.10
C LEU A 541 -5.84 -2.36 -31.83
N ASN A 542 -7.06 -2.06 -32.27
CA ASN A 542 -7.46 -0.73 -32.70
C ASN A 542 -8.67 -0.30 -31.83
N GLY A 543 -8.41 0.52 -30.82
CA GLY A 543 -9.39 0.95 -29.84
C GLY A 543 -8.92 0.76 -28.41
N ILE A 544 -9.85 0.44 -27.50
CA ILE A 544 -9.61 0.32 -26.06
C ILE A 544 -9.98 -1.07 -25.56
N ASN A 545 -9.08 -1.69 -24.82
CA ASN A 545 -9.28 -2.88 -24.03
C ASN A 545 -9.11 -2.57 -22.54
N ILE A 546 -9.49 -3.53 -21.69
CA ILE A 546 -9.30 -3.51 -20.24
C ILE A 546 -8.12 -4.41 -19.84
N VAL A 547 -7.62 -4.19 -18.63
CA VAL A 547 -6.71 -5.12 -17.98
C VAL A 547 -7.52 -6.15 -17.17
N THR A 548 -7.11 -7.43 -17.26
CA THR A 548 -7.56 -8.50 -16.38
C THR A 548 -6.36 -9.20 -15.75
N MET A 549 -6.48 -9.62 -14.48
CA MET A 549 -5.36 -10.21 -13.73
C MET A 549 -5.75 -11.49 -12.98
N GLY A 550 -4.73 -12.21 -12.49
CA GLY A 550 -4.85 -13.33 -11.57
C GLY A 550 -5.02 -14.70 -12.24
N GLY A 551 -5.61 -14.77 -13.40
CA GLY A 551 -5.96 -16.05 -14.07
C GLY A 551 -7.29 -16.64 -13.60
N VAL A 552 -7.77 -17.67 -14.30
CA VAL A 552 -9.07 -18.33 -14.08
C VAL A 552 -8.89 -19.80 -13.71
N TRP A 553 -9.95 -20.43 -13.24
CA TRP A 553 -9.99 -21.86 -12.83
C TRP A 553 -9.40 -22.88 -13.81
N SER A 554 -9.20 -22.51 -15.08
CA SER A 554 -8.66 -23.41 -16.12
C SER A 554 -7.28 -22.98 -16.66
N HIS A 555 -6.66 -21.95 -16.10
CA HIS A 555 -5.40 -21.39 -16.61
C HIS A 555 -4.15 -22.16 -16.16
N ARG A 556 -4.26 -23.00 -15.12
CA ARG A 556 -3.13 -23.80 -14.60
C ARG A 556 -1.91 -22.91 -14.34
N GLU A 557 -0.76 -23.31 -14.90
CA GLU A 557 0.50 -22.61 -14.80
C GLU A 557 0.50 -21.19 -15.41
N TYR A 558 -0.49 -20.82 -16.20
CA TYR A 558 -0.63 -19.47 -16.76
C TYR A 558 -1.19 -18.44 -15.75
N ALA A 559 -1.87 -18.94 -14.69
CA ALA A 559 -2.37 -18.08 -13.62
C ALA A 559 -1.22 -17.64 -12.69
N GLY A 560 -1.44 -16.63 -11.89
CA GLY A 560 -0.50 -16.11 -10.90
C GLY A 560 -0.72 -14.62 -10.64
N PRO A 561 -0.09 -14.05 -9.63
CA PRO A 561 -0.32 -12.64 -9.27
C PRO A 561 0.17 -11.65 -10.34
N PHE A 562 1.10 -12.06 -11.22
CA PHE A 562 1.56 -11.25 -12.36
C PHE A 562 0.90 -11.64 -13.69
N SER A 563 -0.01 -12.63 -13.69
CA SER A 563 -0.77 -13.00 -14.87
C SER A 563 -1.57 -11.79 -15.37
N PHE A 564 -1.34 -11.40 -16.63
CA PHE A 564 -1.80 -10.12 -17.16
C PHE A 564 -2.48 -10.31 -18.51
N GLY A 565 -3.75 -9.94 -18.60
CA GLY A 565 -4.51 -9.91 -19.85
C GLY A 565 -4.74 -8.48 -20.32
N SER A 566 -4.43 -8.20 -21.58
CA SER A 566 -4.74 -6.95 -22.28
C SER A 566 -5.66 -7.16 -23.48
N ASP A 567 -6.14 -8.38 -23.69
CA ASP A 567 -6.92 -8.83 -24.85
C ASP A 567 -8.44 -8.69 -24.67
N ASN A 568 -8.91 -8.41 -23.47
CA ASN A 568 -10.33 -8.25 -23.18
C ASN A 568 -10.83 -6.85 -23.57
N LYS A 569 -11.87 -6.81 -24.41
CA LYS A 569 -12.51 -5.54 -24.80
C LYS A 569 -13.29 -4.93 -23.65
N ILE A 570 -13.49 -3.60 -23.69
CA ILE A 570 -14.35 -2.89 -22.72
C ILE A 570 -15.79 -3.45 -22.67
N THR A 571 -16.25 -4.11 -23.74
CA THR A 571 -17.57 -4.76 -23.82
C THR A 571 -17.54 -6.25 -23.50
N SER A 572 -16.38 -6.78 -23.11
CA SER A 572 -16.24 -8.21 -22.78
C SER A 572 -17.03 -8.58 -21.55
N ALA A 573 -17.82 -9.63 -21.67
CA ALA A 573 -18.61 -10.20 -20.58
C ALA A 573 -18.48 -11.73 -20.66
N TYR A 574 -17.42 -12.28 -20.09
CA TYR A 574 -17.09 -13.69 -20.17
C TYR A 574 -17.34 -14.42 -18.85
N ARG A 575 -17.63 -15.73 -18.93
CA ARG A 575 -17.89 -16.59 -17.77
C ARG A 575 -16.72 -16.67 -16.77
N GLY A 576 -15.51 -16.49 -17.24
CA GLY A 576 -14.29 -16.56 -16.44
C GLY A 576 -13.78 -15.21 -15.97
N VAL A 577 -14.53 -14.13 -16.19
CA VAL A 577 -14.12 -12.76 -15.84
C VAL A 577 -15.13 -12.16 -14.87
N GLY A 578 -14.68 -11.80 -13.72
CA GLY A 578 -15.43 -11.15 -12.64
C GLY A 578 -14.75 -9.88 -12.14
N ALA A 579 -15.04 -9.52 -10.90
CA ALA A 579 -14.46 -8.35 -10.24
C ALA A 579 -14.23 -8.62 -8.75
N LYS A 580 -13.38 -7.82 -8.13
CA LYS A 580 -13.15 -7.81 -6.68
C LYS A 580 -13.48 -6.44 -6.12
N LEU A 581 -14.05 -6.40 -4.93
CA LEU A 581 -14.49 -5.16 -4.26
C LEU A 581 -13.36 -4.58 -3.41
N MET A 582 -13.13 -3.27 -3.46
CA MET A 582 -12.24 -2.58 -2.54
C MET A 582 -12.87 -1.30 -2.01
N PHE A 583 -12.33 -0.77 -0.91
CA PHE A 583 -12.77 0.49 -0.33
C PHE A 583 -11.58 1.43 -0.09
N ILE A 584 -11.71 2.65 -0.59
CA ILE A 584 -10.77 3.75 -0.37
C ILE A 584 -11.41 4.75 0.58
N PRO A 585 -10.90 4.92 1.81
CA PRO A 585 -11.39 5.95 2.73
C PRO A 585 -11.26 7.35 2.12
N SER A 586 -12.25 8.20 2.34
CA SER A 586 -12.19 9.61 1.89
C SER A 586 -11.22 10.46 2.73
N LYS A 587 -10.87 9.98 3.92
CA LYS A 587 -9.90 10.58 4.85
C LYS A 587 -9.49 9.55 5.91
N ASN A 588 -8.38 9.80 6.59
CA ASN A 588 -8.03 9.07 7.81
C ASN A 588 -9.12 9.32 8.88
N SER A 589 -9.97 8.35 9.09
CA SER A 589 -11.11 8.47 9.98
C SER A 589 -10.82 7.81 11.33
N ILE A 590 -11.73 8.04 12.30
CA ILE A 590 -11.74 7.48 13.67
C ILE A 590 -11.49 5.95 13.77
N TYR A 591 -11.41 5.23 12.66
CA TYR A 591 -11.19 3.78 12.62
C TYR A 591 -9.79 3.36 13.05
N GLU A 592 -8.78 4.24 12.92
CA GLU A 592 -7.47 4.01 13.54
C GLU A 592 -7.57 3.78 15.05
N ALA A 593 -8.47 4.48 15.72
CA ALA A 593 -8.71 4.30 17.14
C ALA A 593 -9.23 2.88 17.46
N ASN A 594 -10.06 2.32 16.61
CA ASN A 594 -10.62 0.98 16.79
C ASN A 594 -9.58 -0.11 16.52
N TYR A 595 -8.79 0.03 15.45
CA TYR A 595 -7.69 -0.88 15.15
C TYR A 595 -6.60 -0.83 16.24
N SER A 596 -6.19 0.36 16.65
CA SER A 596 -5.25 0.53 17.76
C SER A 596 -5.77 0.00 19.08
N ASN A 597 -7.07 0.11 19.34
CA ASN A 597 -7.74 -0.46 20.51
C ASN A 597 -7.80 -1.98 20.44
N TRP A 598 -8.02 -2.54 19.25
CA TRP A 598 -8.02 -3.96 19.02
C TRP A 598 -6.60 -4.54 19.22
N LEU A 599 -5.56 -3.97 18.61
CA LEU A 599 -4.16 -4.36 18.83
C LEU A 599 -3.81 -4.41 20.31
N ARG A 600 -4.22 -3.41 21.09
CA ARG A 600 -4.01 -3.37 22.55
C ARG A 600 -4.73 -4.50 23.30
N ARG A 601 -5.90 -4.95 22.85
CA ARG A 601 -6.66 -6.04 23.47
C ARG A 601 -6.10 -7.41 23.15
N THR A 602 -5.50 -7.58 21.99
CA THR A 602 -4.95 -8.85 21.52
C THR A 602 -3.48 -9.08 21.90
N GLY A 603 -2.86 -8.11 22.58
CA GLY A 603 -1.48 -8.21 23.06
C GLY A 603 -0.43 -8.06 21.96
N GLY A 604 -0.84 -7.48 20.81
CA GLY A 604 0.05 -7.13 19.70
C GLY A 604 0.88 -5.89 20.00
#